data_896de82f413708666b5d40e4f1803f98
#
_entry.id   896de82f413708666b5d40e4f1803f98
#
_cell.length_a   1.000
_cell.length_b   1.000
_cell.length_c   1.000
_cell.angle_alpha   90.00
_cell.angle_beta   90.00
_cell.angle_gamma   90.00
#
_symmetry.space_group_name_H-M   'P 1'
#
loop_
_entity.id
_entity.type
_entity.pdbx_description
1 polymer ?
#
loop_
_entity_poly.entity_id
_entity_poly.type
_entity_poly.pdbx_seq_one_letter_code
_entity_poly.pdbx_strand_id
1 'polypeptide(L)'
;MKSRWSRREFLKTTTAAMVLSAAESALGATGPRLASLPKRRLGKTGEIVSCIGFGSGIRFCSIQDEDAAQALLERALDLGITYFDTAGSYTRRPLERLSEKRLGEFSKKRRKEIFLATKIDPRDRDGALRSVETSLKFLQTDYLDLIQIHSLSDLKDLDRIGSPNGVLASIQHLKDQKVSRFIGITGHNDGAAMAEALRRYDFDTVLMALNAAQSANPVAARKMEPIPAFEQAALPVALEKNMGILSMKVMGQGMLVGNGTGRASPAELLQFNLSQPVASVVIGCEQIAPLEQNVQAALSFAPMSEPDKQKLQEKVAPSRSAWQRFLESHDDFVAV
;
A
#
# COMPACT_ATOMS: atom_id res chain seq x y z
N MET A 1 -26.90 -21.24 -17.62
CA MET A 1 -26.99 -21.96 -16.31
C MET A 1 -26.45 -21.01 -15.23
N LYS A 2 -27.33 -20.53 -14.36
CA LYS A 2 -26.98 -19.56 -13.31
C LYS A 2 -26.47 -20.32 -12.09
N SER A 3 -25.16 -20.29 -11.83
CA SER A 3 -24.58 -20.78 -10.58
C SER A 3 -24.82 -19.74 -9.48
N ARG A 4 -25.81 -20.01 -8.64
CA ARG A 4 -26.06 -19.25 -7.39
C ARG A 4 -25.27 -19.93 -6.27
N TRP A 5 -24.10 -19.40 -5.94
CA TRP A 5 -23.41 -19.77 -4.70
C TRP A 5 -24.01 -18.97 -3.54
N SER A 6 -24.57 -19.67 -2.56
CA SER A 6 -25.07 -19.05 -1.34
C SER A 6 -24.02 -19.18 -0.22
N ARG A 7 -24.03 -18.20 0.70
CA ARG A 7 -23.16 -18.15 1.89
C ARG A 7 -23.16 -19.48 2.69
N ARG A 8 -24.19 -20.28 2.55
CA ARG A 8 -24.36 -21.58 3.26
C ARG A 8 -23.54 -22.73 2.68
N GLU A 9 -23.17 -22.67 1.40
CA GLU A 9 -22.35 -23.69 0.75
C GLU A 9 -20.87 -23.45 0.94
N PHE A 10 -20.46 -22.17 1.08
CA PHE A 10 -19.10 -21.77 1.40
C PHE A 10 -18.69 -22.13 2.85
N LEU A 11 -19.64 -22.15 3.80
CA LEU A 11 -19.40 -22.38 5.22
C LEU A 11 -19.49 -23.85 5.68
N LYS A 12 -19.79 -24.81 4.80
CA LYS A 12 -19.95 -26.22 5.19
C LYS A 12 -18.67 -27.03 5.31
N THR A 13 -17.49 -26.46 5.07
CA THR A 13 -16.23 -27.20 5.09
C THR A 13 -15.32 -26.97 6.30
N THR A 14 -15.73 -26.14 7.28
CA THR A 14 -14.87 -25.97 8.48
C THR A 14 -15.71 -25.76 9.74
N THR A 15 -16.08 -26.86 10.38
CA THR A 15 -16.47 -26.85 11.81
C THR A 15 -15.86 -28.06 12.50
N ALA A 16 -14.84 -27.83 13.33
CA ALA A 16 -14.60 -28.61 14.56
C ALA A 16 -13.62 -27.87 15.46
N ALA A 17 -14.16 -27.32 16.55
CA ALA A 17 -13.74 -27.42 17.95
C ALA A 17 -12.26 -27.09 18.29
N MET A 18 -11.97 -26.26 19.29
CA MET A 18 -12.18 -26.48 20.73
C MET A 18 -11.85 -25.24 21.55
N VAL A 19 -12.67 -25.06 22.57
CA VAL A 19 -12.45 -24.21 23.75
C VAL A 19 -11.43 -24.93 24.65
N LEU A 20 -10.46 -24.17 25.21
CA LEU A 20 -9.89 -24.39 26.57
C LEU A 20 -8.86 -23.30 26.88
N SER A 21 -9.18 -22.56 27.80
CA SER A 21 -8.82 -22.24 29.19
C SER A 21 -7.64 -21.28 29.33
N ALA A 22 -7.97 -20.18 30.02
CA ALA A 22 -7.06 -19.24 30.65
C ALA A 22 -6.32 -19.89 31.83
N ALA A 23 -5.03 -19.60 31.94
CA ALA A 23 -4.37 -19.42 33.25
C ALA A 23 -2.96 -18.84 33.06
N GLU A 24 -2.78 -17.64 33.57
CA GLU A 24 -1.64 -17.04 34.26
C GLU A 24 -0.22 -17.51 34.00
N SER A 25 0.64 -16.55 33.62
CA SER A 25 1.82 -16.25 34.42
C SER A 25 2.32 -14.85 34.13
N ALA A 26 2.03 -13.94 35.04
CA ALA A 26 2.71 -12.65 35.16
C ALA A 26 4.12 -12.90 35.68
N LEU A 27 5.11 -12.76 34.83
CA LEU A 27 6.49 -12.53 35.24
C LEU A 27 6.97 -11.27 34.54
N GLY A 28 7.08 -10.21 35.34
CA GLY A 28 7.47 -8.88 34.92
C GLY A 28 8.90 -8.86 34.35
N ALA A 29 8.98 -8.50 33.06
CA ALA A 29 10.17 -7.91 32.49
C ALA A 29 9.93 -6.41 32.36
N THR A 30 10.31 -5.63 33.38
CA THR A 30 10.42 -4.18 33.28
C THR A 30 11.71 -3.81 32.54
N GLY A 31 11.77 -4.15 31.26
CA GLY A 31 12.67 -3.48 30.32
C GLY A 31 12.02 -2.15 29.87
N PRO A 32 12.81 -1.14 29.46
CA PRO A 32 12.23 0.10 28.96
C PRO A 32 11.27 -0.27 27.82
N ARG A 33 9.98 0.10 27.99
CA ARG A 33 8.94 -0.12 26.99
C ARG A 33 9.40 0.64 25.74
N LEU A 34 9.83 -0.09 24.71
CA LEU A 34 10.20 0.52 23.44
C LEU A 34 9.05 1.44 23.03
N ALA A 35 9.36 2.67 22.68
CA ALA A 35 8.38 3.62 22.21
C ALA A 35 7.56 2.95 21.09
N SER A 36 6.24 2.89 21.24
CA SER A 36 5.40 2.24 20.23
C SER A 36 5.35 3.12 18.98
N LEU A 37 5.46 2.48 17.81
CA LEU A 37 5.36 3.17 16.53
C LEU A 37 4.07 4.02 16.49
N PRO A 38 4.14 5.32 16.11
CA PRO A 38 2.98 6.18 16.04
C PRO A 38 1.90 5.58 15.13
N LYS A 39 0.65 5.71 15.55
CA LYS A 39 -0.52 5.25 14.79
C LYS A 39 -1.35 6.44 14.35
N ARG A 40 -2.02 6.32 13.21
CA ARG A 40 -2.85 7.37 12.62
C ARG A 40 -4.18 6.81 12.14
N ARG A 41 -5.21 7.66 12.14
CA ARG A 41 -6.52 7.29 11.62
C ARG A 41 -6.48 7.21 10.09
N LEU A 42 -7.02 6.12 9.54
CA LEU A 42 -7.14 5.90 8.10
C LEU A 42 -8.42 6.58 7.57
N GLY A 43 -8.46 7.90 7.65
CA GLY A 43 -9.56 8.74 7.19
C GLY A 43 -10.94 8.28 7.70
N LYS A 44 -11.94 8.32 6.82
CA LYS A 44 -13.34 7.95 7.11
C LYS A 44 -13.54 6.46 7.43
N THR A 45 -12.56 5.59 7.20
CA THR A 45 -12.67 4.16 7.56
C THR A 45 -12.81 3.94 9.06
N GLY A 46 -12.32 4.87 9.87
CA GLY A 46 -12.29 4.76 11.32
C GLY A 46 -11.15 3.90 11.87
N GLU A 47 -10.49 3.13 11.03
CA GLU A 47 -9.36 2.27 11.42
C GLU A 47 -8.13 3.07 11.84
N ILE A 48 -7.37 2.49 12.75
CA ILE A 48 -6.11 3.05 13.24
C ILE A 48 -4.97 2.15 12.75
N VAL A 49 -4.10 2.69 11.93
CA VAL A 49 -2.97 1.98 11.34
C VAL A 49 -1.64 2.60 11.79
N SER A 50 -0.55 1.83 11.73
CA SER A 50 0.80 2.35 11.95
C SER A 50 1.17 3.41 10.93
N CYS A 51 1.90 4.45 11.33
CA CYS A 51 2.32 5.54 10.44
C CYS A 51 3.31 5.08 9.35
N ILE A 52 3.94 3.92 9.53
CA ILE A 52 4.66 3.18 8.50
C ILE A 52 3.87 1.90 8.20
N GLY A 53 3.69 1.60 6.90
CA GLY A 53 3.16 0.35 6.37
C GLY A 53 4.26 -0.48 5.72
N PHE A 54 4.13 -1.81 5.78
CA PHE A 54 5.00 -2.74 5.08
C PHE A 54 4.53 -2.93 3.64
N GLY A 55 5.33 -2.47 2.67
CA GLY A 55 5.11 -2.68 1.24
C GLY A 55 5.79 -3.96 0.75
N SER A 56 5.03 -4.98 0.43
CA SER A 56 5.54 -6.28 0.01
C SER A 56 5.73 -6.42 -1.51
N GLY A 57 6.04 -5.31 -2.20
CA GLY A 57 6.28 -5.28 -3.63
C GLY A 57 7.68 -5.78 -4.04
N ILE A 58 8.27 -5.14 -5.06
CA ILE A 58 9.52 -5.55 -5.73
C ILE A 58 10.65 -5.88 -4.75
N ARG A 59 10.91 -5.00 -3.77
CA ARG A 59 11.98 -5.21 -2.78
C ARG A 59 11.78 -6.48 -1.96
N PHE A 60 10.57 -6.72 -1.48
CA PHE A 60 10.25 -7.93 -0.74
C PHE A 60 10.27 -9.19 -1.62
N CYS A 61 9.81 -9.08 -2.87
CA CYS A 61 9.86 -10.19 -3.82
C CYS A 61 11.29 -10.55 -4.27
N SER A 62 12.27 -9.64 -4.15
CA SER A 62 13.67 -9.91 -4.50
C SER A 62 14.38 -10.82 -3.50
N ILE A 63 13.87 -10.97 -2.29
CA ILE A 63 14.43 -11.88 -1.28
C ILE A 63 14.38 -13.31 -1.79
N GLN A 64 15.55 -13.99 -1.82
CA GLN A 64 15.66 -15.38 -2.34
C GLN A 64 15.29 -16.40 -1.26
N ASP A 65 15.61 -16.11 -0.02
CA ASP A 65 15.44 -16.99 1.14
C ASP A 65 14.05 -16.79 1.76
N GLU A 66 13.25 -17.86 1.81
CA GLU A 66 11.89 -17.80 2.35
C GLU A 66 11.89 -17.57 3.87
N ASP A 67 12.86 -18.13 4.61
CA ASP A 67 12.96 -17.92 6.05
C ASP A 67 13.33 -16.47 6.36
N ALA A 68 14.22 -15.87 5.57
CA ALA A 68 14.53 -14.44 5.67
C ALA A 68 13.31 -13.56 5.35
N ALA A 69 12.50 -13.93 4.37
CA ALA A 69 11.28 -13.21 4.04
C ALA A 69 10.25 -13.31 5.19
N GLN A 70 10.06 -14.49 5.78
CA GLN A 70 9.17 -14.66 6.94
C GLN A 70 9.69 -13.91 8.17
N ALA A 71 11.01 -13.98 8.46
CA ALA A 71 11.63 -13.26 9.57
C ALA A 71 11.45 -11.74 9.43
N LEU A 72 11.50 -11.22 8.19
CA LEU A 72 11.26 -9.79 7.93
C LEU A 72 9.82 -9.37 8.22
N LEU A 73 8.82 -10.21 7.88
CA LEU A 73 7.41 -9.94 8.18
C LEU A 73 7.13 -9.99 9.69
N GLU A 74 7.65 -11.00 10.40
CA GLU A 74 7.53 -11.10 11.86
C GLU A 74 8.20 -9.88 12.52
N ARG A 75 9.40 -9.50 12.07
CA ARG A 75 10.09 -8.33 12.61
C ARG A 75 9.32 -7.04 12.37
N ALA A 76 8.68 -6.88 11.20
CA ALA A 76 7.85 -5.72 10.91
C ALA A 76 6.70 -5.58 11.91
N LEU A 77 6.00 -6.68 12.20
CA LEU A 77 4.91 -6.69 13.18
C LEU A 77 5.42 -6.43 14.61
N ASP A 78 6.53 -7.05 15.03
CA ASP A 78 7.16 -6.84 16.33
C ASP A 78 7.59 -5.39 16.57
N LEU A 79 7.97 -4.69 15.50
CA LEU A 79 8.27 -3.25 15.50
C LEU A 79 7.01 -2.36 15.54
N GLY A 80 5.81 -2.95 15.50
CA GLY A 80 4.53 -2.26 15.59
C GLY A 80 3.94 -1.83 14.25
N ILE A 81 4.46 -2.31 13.13
CA ILE A 81 3.85 -2.12 11.81
C ILE A 81 2.61 -2.99 11.72
N THR A 82 1.44 -2.36 11.50
CA THR A 82 0.16 -3.07 11.43
C THR A 82 -0.48 -3.02 10.04
N TYR A 83 -0.05 -2.13 9.14
CA TYR A 83 -0.54 -2.03 7.77
C TYR A 83 0.39 -2.81 6.83
N PHE A 84 -0.14 -3.84 6.15
CA PHE A 84 0.58 -4.68 5.20
C PHE A 84 -0.07 -4.57 3.82
N ASP A 85 0.72 -4.17 2.82
CA ASP A 85 0.26 -3.90 1.46
C ASP A 85 0.90 -4.87 0.47
N THR A 86 0.06 -5.59 -0.28
CA THR A 86 0.48 -6.51 -1.34
C THR A 86 -0.29 -6.28 -2.64
N ALA A 87 -0.07 -7.13 -3.64
CA ALA A 87 -0.83 -7.22 -4.88
C ALA A 87 -0.67 -8.62 -5.50
N GLY A 88 -1.66 -9.05 -6.27
CA GLY A 88 -1.58 -10.29 -7.02
C GLY A 88 -0.44 -10.32 -8.04
N SER A 89 -0.09 -9.18 -8.61
CA SER A 89 1.02 -9.00 -9.54
C SER A 89 2.40 -8.96 -8.88
N TYR A 90 2.50 -8.81 -7.56
CA TYR A 90 3.80 -8.75 -6.88
C TYR A 90 4.47 -10.12 -6.81
N THR A 91 5.42 -10.31 -7.69
CA THR A 91 6.10 -11.59 -7.84
C THR A 91 7.53 -11.44 -8.38
N ARG A 92 8.26 -12.53 -8.40
CA ARG A 92 9.53 -12.74 -9.11
C ARG A 92 9.35 -13.93 -10.04
N ARG A 93 9.39 -13.70 -11.35
CA ARG A 93 9.22 -14.78 -12.33
C ARG A 93 10.29 -15.89 -12.14
N PRO A 94 9.94 -17.16 -12.37
CA PRO A 94 8.66 -17.67 -12.87
C PRO A 94 7.60 -17.89 -11.78
N LEU A 95 7.82 -17.47 -10.54
CA LEU A 95 6.87 -17.66 -9.44
C LEU A 95 5.59 -16.82 -9.69
N GLU A 96 4.48 -17.28 -9.12
CA GLU A 96 3.21 -16.57 -9.19
C GLU A 96 2.82 -16.08 -7.80
N ARG A 97 2.32 -14.84 -7.71
CA ARG A 97 1.77 -14.26 -6.48
C ARG A 97 2.65 -14.44 -5.24
N LEU A 98 3.97 -14.35 -5.43
CA LEU A 98 4.96 -14.65 -4.39
C LEU A 98 4.70 -13.85 -3.11
N SER A 99 4.39 -12.56 -3.26
CA SER A 99 4.10 -11.68 -2.12
C SER A 99 2.87 -12.13 -1.35
N GLU A 100 1.75 -12.44 -2.03
CA GLU A 100 0.53 -12.92 -1.39
C GLU A 100 0.75 -14.30 -0.72
N LYS A 101 1.53 -15.19 -1.34
CA LYS A 101 1.89 -16.49 -0.74
C LYS A 101 2.65 -16.31 0.57
N ARG A 102 3.68 -15.47 0.58
CA ARG A 102 4.49 -15.19 1.78
C ARG A 102 3.67 -14.55 2.90
N LEU A 103 2.83 -13.57 2.54
CA LEU A 103 1.91 -12.95 3.51
C LEU A 103 0.86 -13.94 4.00
N GLY A 104 0.39 -14.88 3.18
CA GLY A 104 -0.53 -15.93 3.58
C GLY A 104 0.06 -16.83 4.67
N GLU A 105 1.28 -17.30 4.50
CA GLU A 105 1.97 -18.12 5.52
C GLU A 105 2.17 -17.33 6.83
N PHE A 106 2.60 -16.08 6.74
CA PHE A 106 2.74 -15.17 7.88
C PHE A 106 1.39 -14.88 8.55
N SER A 107 0.40 -14.46 7.80
CA SER A 107 -0.89 -14.00 8.34
C SER A 107 -1.75 -15.10 8.91
N LYS A 108 -1.54 -16.36 8.53
CA LYS A 108 -2.26 -17.53 9.06
C LYS A 108 -2.34 -17.54 10.59
N LYS A 109 -1.26 -17.13 11.26
CA LYS A 109 -1.18 -17.05 12.72
C LYS A 109 -1.47 -15.64 13.26
N ARG A 110 -1.33 -14.60 12.44
CA ARG A 110 -1.26 -13.19 12.85
C ARG A 110 -2.37 -12.33 12.22
N ARG A 111 -3.36 -12.94 11.52
CA ARG A 111 -4.35 -12.22 10.70
C ARG A 111 -5.08 -11.10 11.44
N LYS A 112 -5.41 -11.29 12.71
CA LYS A 112 -6.14 -10.32 13.53
C LYS A 112 -5.29 -9.15 14.03
N GLU A 113 -3.96 -9.24 13.88
CA GLU A 113 -3.02 -8.23 14.35
C GLU A 113 -2.66 -7.24 13.24
N ILE A 114 -3.05 -7.55 11.99
CA ILE A 114 -2.68 -6.77 10.82
C ILE A 114 -3.90 -6.23 10.08
N PHE A 115 -3.72 -5.07 9.46
CA PHE A 115 -4.59 -4.53 8.43
C PHE A 115 -4.00 -4.95 7.07
N LEU A 116 -4.68 -5.88 6.39
CA LEU A 116 -4.19 -6.52 5.17
C LEU A 116 -4.85 -5.93 3.94
N ALA A 117 -4.05 -5.31 3.07
CA ALA A 117 -4.46 -4.72 1.81
C ALA A 117 -3.86 -5.48 0.62
N THR A 118 -4.69 -5.76 -0.40
CA THR A 118 -4.22 -6.26 -1.71
C THR A 118 -4.79 -5.44 -2.85
N LYS A 119 -4.31 -5.71 -4.08
CA LYS A 119 -4.68 -4.94 -5.28
C LYS A 119 -5.15 -5.86 -6.40
N ILE A 120 -6.02 -5.32 -7.27
CA ILE A 120 -6.62 -6.00 -8.42
C ILE A 120 -6.16 -5.33 -9.69
N ASP A 121 -5.54 -6.09 -10.60
CA ASP A 121 -5.08 -5.62 -11.91
C ASP A 121 -6.16 -5.69 -13.01
N PRO A 122 -7.00 -6.75 -13.11
CA PRO A 122 -8.07 -6.82 -14.11
C PRO A 122 -9.06 -5.65 -14.02
N ARG A 123 -9.45 -5.12 -15.17
CA ARG A 123 -10.42 -4.01 -15.29
C ARG A 123 -11.84 -4.49 -15.54
N ASP A 124 -12.02 -5.74 -15.94
CA ASP A 124 -13.33 -6.35 -16.14
C ASP A 124 -13.84 -7.03 -14.86
N ARG A 125 -15.15 -7.16 -14.78
CA ARG A 125 -15.87 -7.70 -13.62
C ARG A 125 -15.43 -9.12 -13.26
N ASP A 126 -15.42 -10.02 -14.25
CA ASP A 126 -15.17 -11.43 -13.98
C ASP A 126 -13.69 -11.70 -13.68
N GLY A 127 -12.80 -11.00 -14.35
CA GLY A 127 -11.37 -11.01 -14.05
C GLY A 127 -11.08 -10.51 -12.63
N ALA A 128 -11.75 -9.43 -12.21
CA ALA A 128 -11.61 -8.89 -10.85
C ALA A 128 -12.07 -9.90 -9.79
N LEU A 129 -13.25 -10.53 -9.97
CA LEU A 129 -13.76 -11.53 -9.02
C LEU A 129 -12.82 -12.74 -8.91
N ARG A 130 -12.36 -13.28 -10.06
CA ARG A 130 -11.37 -14.38 -10.05
C ARG A 130 -10.04 -13.97 -9.40
N SER A 131 -9.60 -12.73 -9.62
CA SER A 131 -8.37 -12.24 -9.00
C SER A 131 -8.48 -12.20 -7.47
N VAL A 132 -9.63 -11.73 -6.92
CA VAL A 132 -9.84 -11.69 -5.47
C VAL A 132 -9.96 -13.11 -4.88
N GLU A 133 -10.71 -14.00 -5.53
CA GLU A 133 -10.80 -15.40 -5.11
C GLU A 133 -9.39 -16.04 -5.02
N THR A 134 -8.56 -15.77 -6.02
CA THR A 134 -7.18 -16.23 -6.03
C THR A 134 -6.34 -15.57 -4.93
N SER A 135 -6.50 -14.25 -4.69
CA SER A 135 -5.82 -13.55 -3.60
C SER A 135 -6.17 -14.14 -2.24
N LEU A 136 -7.46 -14.38 -1.95
CA LEU A 136 -7.90 -15.01 -0.70
C LEU A 136 -7.26 -16.37 -0.47
N LYS A 137 -7.15 -17.18 -1.55
CA LYS A 137 -6.50 -18.49 -1.50
C LYS A 137 -5.02 -18.39 -1.17
N PHE A 138 -4.28 -17.49 -1.85
CA PHE A 138 -2.84 -17.32 -1.60
C PHE A 138 -2.55 -16.67 -0.26
N LEU A 139 -3.39 -15.71 0.17
CA LEU A 139 -3.31 -15.04 1.47
C LEU A 139 -3.86 -15.89 2.63
N GLN A 140 -4.43 -17.07 2.34
CA GLN A 140 -4.97 -18.03 3.32
C GLN A 140 -5.96 -17.38 4.32
N THR A 141 -6.85 -16.53 3.81
CA THR A 141 -7.84 -15.78 4.59
C THR A 141 -9.18 -15.74 3.85
N ASP A 142 -10.27 -15.58 4.58
CA ASP A 142 -11.63 -15.45 4.07
C ASP A 142 -12.09 -13.99 3.92
N TYR A 143 -11.29 -13.03 4.35
CA TYR A 143 -11.58 -11.61 4.21
C TYR A 143 -10.31 -10.76 4.07
N LEU A 144 -10.49 -9.58 3.49
CA LEU A 144 -9.47 -8.55 3.36
C LEU A 144 -9.90 -7.29 4.12
N ASP A 145 -8.96 -6.54 4.65
CA ASP A 145 -9.30 -5.24 5.21
C ASP A 145 -9.51 -4.22 4.08
N LEU A 146 -8.70 -4.30 3.02
CA LEU A 146 -8.78 -3.36 1.89
C LEU A 146 -8.50 -4.06 0.57
N ILE A 147 -9.39 -3.86 -0.40
CA ILE A 147 -9.15 -4.16 -1.82
C ILE A 147 -8.94 -2.85 -2.57
N GLN A 148 -7.87 -2.76 -3.37
CA GLN A 148 -7.54 -1.57 -4.13
C GLN A 148 -7.53 -1.87 -5.63
N ILE A 149 -8.09 -0.97 -6.45
CA ILE A 149 -7.86 -1.00 -7.90
C ILE A 149 -6.42 -0.57 -8.15
N HIS A 150 -5.63 -1.45 -8.78
CA HIS A 150 -4.21 -1.26 -8.96
C HIS A 150 -3.90 -0.28 -10.09
N SER A 151 -3.03 0.70 -9.83
CA SER A 151 -2.31 1.49 -10.83
C SER A 151 -3.22 2.14 -11.89
N LEU A 152 -4.11 3.06 -11.47
CA LEU A 152 -4.84 3.90 -12.42
C LEU A 152 -3.84 4.61 -13.33
N SER A 153 -3.96 4.42 -14.66
CA SER A 153 -3.02 4.96 -15.64
C SER A 153 -3.44 6.32 -16.21
N ASP A 154 -4.72 6.46 -16.58
CA ASP A 154 -5.26 7.66 -17.24
C ASP A 154 -6.80 7.71 -17.18
N LEU A 155 -7.40 8.73 -17.81
CA LEU A 155 -8.86 8.89 -17.88
C LEU A 155 -9.54 7.76 -18.67
N LYS A 156 -8.88 7.17 -19.67
CA LYS A 156 -9.46 6.04 -20.44
C LYS A 156 -9.52 4.79 -19.58
N ASP A 157 -8.51 4.58 -18.76
CA ASP A 157 -8.52 3.49 -17.77
C ASP A 157 -9.59 3.73 -16.71
N LEU A 158 -9.79 4.98 -16.27
CA LEU A 158 -10.86 5.35 -15.37
C LEU A 158 -12.25 5.03 -15.93
N ASP A 159 -12.46 5.31 -17.21
CA ASP A 159 -13.73 4.99 -17.88
C ASP A 159 -13.96 3.47 -17.96
N ARG A 160 -12.92 2.67 -18.16
CA ARG A 160 -13.01 1.20 -18.08
C ARG A 160 -13.32 0.71 -16.68
N ILE A 161 -12.66 1.28 -15.67
CA ILE A 161 -12.88 0.97 -14.26
C ILE A 161 -14.36 1.17 -13.88
N GLY A 162 -14.94 2.29 -14.30
CA GLY A 162 -16.32 2.67 -13.96
C GLY A 162 -17.39 2.17 -14.93
N SER A 163 -17.02 1.39 -15.96
CA SER A 163 -17.99 0.84 -16.91
C SER A 163 -18.96 -0.16 -16.22
N PRO A 164 -20.15 -0.45 -16.82
CA PRO A 164 -21.11 -1.38 -16.23
C PRO A 164 -20.56 -2.77 -15.92
N ASN A 165 -19.57 -3.23 -16.69
CA ASN A 165 -18.83 -4.48 -16.47
C ASN A 165 -17.42 -4.24 -15.93
N GLY A 166 -17.18 -3.08 -15.33
CA GLY A 166 -15.88 -2.69 -14.80
C GLY A 166 -15.60 -3.24 -13.41
N VAL A 167 -14.33 -3.16 -13.03
CA VAL A 167 -13.83 -3.64 -11.74
C VAL A 167 -14.48 -2.92 -10.55
N LEU A 168 -14.90 -1.67 -10.68
CA LEU A 168 -15.50 -0.89 -9.59
C LEU A 168 -16.76 -1.56 -9.05
N ALA A 169 -17.66 -2.00 -9.93
CA ALA A 169 -18.87 -2.72 -9.53
C ALA A 169 -18.55 -4.03 -8.79
N SER A 170 -17.46 -4.69 -9.17
CA SER A 170 -17.01 -5.93 -8.50
C SER A 170 -16.53 -5.67 -7.09
N ILE A 171 -15.67 -4.66 -6.88
CA ILE A 171 -15.14 -4.39 -5.53
C ILE A 171 -16.21 -3.83 -4.60
N GLN A 172 -17.16 -3.05 -5.11
CA GLN A 172 -18.33 -2.62 -4.35
C GLN A 172 -19.17 -3.81 -3.88
N HIS A 173 -19.44 -4.75 -4.81
CA HIS A 173 -20.16 -5.97 -4.47
C HIS A 173 -19.41 -6.82 -3.42
N LEU A 174 -18.09 -6.95 -3.52
CA LEU A 174 -17.27 -7.66 -2.53
C LEU A 174 -17.27 -6.96 -1.16
N LYS A 175 -17.33 -5.64 -1.13
CA LYS A 175 -17.51 -4.86 0.11
C LYS A 175 -18.87 -5.14 0.75
N ASP A 176 -19.96 -5.13 -0.04
CA ASP A 176 -21.32 -5.43 0.44
C ASP A 176 -21.42 -6.86 1.01
N GLN A 177 -20.70 -7.80 0.39
CA GLN A 177 -20.61 -9.18 0.86
C GLN A 177 -19.66 -9.36 2.06
N LYS A 178 -18.97 -8.31 2.51
CA LYS A 178 -17.96 -8.34 3.58
C LYS A 178 -16.76 -9.24 3.30
N VAL A 179 -16.47 -9.50 2.03
CA VAL A 179 -15.21 -10.10 1.58
C VAL A 179 -14.08 -9.10 1.73
N SER A 180 -14.35 -7.80 1.51
CA SER A 180 -13.48 -6.70 1.90
C SER A 180 -14.21 -5.74 2.81
N ARG A 181 -13.51 -5.19 3.80
CA ARG A 181 -14.08 -4.16 4.68
C ARG A 181 -14.12 -2.81 3.99
N PHE A 182 -13.08 -2.49 3.23
CA PHE A 182 -12.90 -1.22 2.53
C PHE A 182 -12.47 -1.42 1.09
N ILE A 183 -12.67 -0.39 0.27
CA ILE A 183 -12.25 -0.33 -1.12
C ILE A 183 -11.39 0.90 -1.38
N GLY A 184 -10.40 0.78 -2.27
CA GLY A 184 -9.49 1.86 -2.59
C GLY A 184 -9.03 1.86 -4.03
N ILE A 185 -8.21 2.85 -4.36
CA ILE A 185 -7.57 2.99 -5.67
C ILE A 185 -6.12 3.40 -5.50
N THR A 186 -5.24 2.97 -6.42
CA THR A 186 -3.83 3.34 -6.41
C THR A 186 -3.40 3.98 -7.72
N GLY A 187 -2.37 4.82 -7.67
CA GLY A 187 -1.80 5.44 -8.87
C GLY A 187 -0.35 5.88 -8.69
N HIS A 188 0.38 5.89 -9.81
CA HIS A 188 1.81 6.17 -9.83
C HIS A 188 2.17 7.47 -10.56
N ASN A 189 1.38 7.90 -11.54
CA ASN A 189 1.85 8.87 -12.53
C ASN A 189 0.83 9.88 -13.04
N ASP A 190 -0.47 9.76 -12.78
CA ASP A 190 -1.47 10.71 -13.28
C ASP A 190 -2.34 11.30 -12.14
N GLY A 191 -1.92 12.46 -11.63
CA GLY A 191 -2.64 13.17 -10.56
C GLY A 191 -3.98 13.72 -11.00
N ALA A 192 -4.15 14.07 -12.29
CA ALA A 192 -5.43 14.58 -12.81
C ALA A 192 -6.46 13.44 -12.95
N ALA A 193 -6.07 12.29 -13.52
CA ALA A 193 -6.94 11.12 -13.60
C ALA A 193 -7.31 10.61 -12.20
N MET A 194 -6.35 10.63 -11.26
CA MET A 194 -6.63 10.25 -9.87
C MET A 194 -7.63 11.22 -9.23
N ALA A 195 -7.42 12.53 -9.36
CA ALA A 195 -8.36 13.52 -8.83
C ALA A 195 -9.78 13.32 -9.37
N GLU A 196 -9.89 13.01 -10.66
CA GLU A 196 -11.18 12.73 -11.29
C GLU A 196 -11.79 11.41 -10.78
N ALA A 197 -10.98 10.35 -10.58
CA ALA A 197 -11.44 9.10 -9.98
C ALA A 197 -12.03 9.35 -8.58
N LEU A 198 -11.33 10.15 -7.76
CA LEU A 198 -11.77 10.47 -6.42
C LEU A 198 -13.03 11.36 -6.38
N ARG A 199 -13.26 12.19 -7.40
CA ARG A 199 -14.50 12.97 -7.52
C ARG A 199 -15.68 12.10 -7.94
N ARG A 200 -15.48 11.24 -8.94
CA ARG A 200 -16.55 10.40 -9.52
C ARG A 200 -17.02 9.30 -8.60
N TYR A 201 -16.11 8.71 -7.81
CA TYR A 201 -16.40 7.49 -7.08
C TYR A 201 -16.11 7.61 -5.59
N ASP A 202 -16.81 6.81 -4.79
CA ASP A 202 -16.68 6.82 -3.33
C ASP A 202 -15.74 5.71 -2.86
N PHE A 203 -14.44 5.93 -3.00
CA PHE A 203 -13.42 5.09 -2.40
C PHE A 203 -13.21 5.44 -0.92
N ASP A 204 -12.86 4.43 -0.11
CA ASP A 204 -12.50 4.63 1.30
C ASP A 204 -11.05 5.12 1.43
N THR A 205 -10.15 4.64 0.55
CA THR A 205 -8.72 4.97 0.59
C THR A 205 -8.14 5.29 -0.78
N VAL A 206 -7.01 6.00 -0.78
CA VAL A 206 -6.18 6.22 -1.95
C VAL A 206 -4.71 6.03 -1.61
N LEU A 207 -3.98 5.28 -2.44
CA LEU A 207 -2.54 5.06 -2.33
C LEU A 207 -1.84 5.74 -3.51
N MET A 208 -1.02 6.75 -3.24
CA MET A 208 -0.39 7.60 -4.25
C MET A 208 1.13 7.62 -4.11
N ALA A 209 1.84 7.78 -5.24
CA ALA A 209 3.29 8.00 -5.25
C ALA A 209 3.58 9.45 -4.80
N LEU A 210 3.69 9.66 -3.49
CA LEU A 210 4.03 10.95 -2.89
C LEU A 210 5.47 10.93 -2.41
N ASN A 211 6.28 11.91 -2.83
CA ASN A 211 7.65 12.08 -2.34
C ASN A 211 8.17 13.51 -2.58
N ALA A 212 9.34 13.83 -2.01
CA ALA A 212 9.92 15.18 -2.08
C ALA A 212 10.27 15.64 -3.51
N ALA A 213 10.45 14.72 -4.47
CA ALA A 213 10.69 15.09 -5.87
C ALA A 213 9.41 15.49 -6.61
N GLN A 214 8.25 15.21 -6.05
CA GLN A 214 6.92 15.42 -6.65
C GLN A 214 6.74 14.72 -8.00
N SER A 215 5.71 13.92 -8.11
CA SER A 215 5.46 13.09 -9.29
C SER A 215 4.57 13.83 -10.30
N ALA A 216 5.08 14.91 -10.90
CA ALA A 216 4.44 15.45 -12.10
C ALA A 216 4.76 14.52 -13.28
N ASN A 217 3.76 14.14 -14.08
CA ASN A 217 3.99 13.21 -15.19
C ASN A 217 4.43 13.93 -16.47
N PRO A 218 5.64 13.68 -16.97
CA PRO A 218 6.13 14.26 -18.21
C PRO A 218 5.61 13.54 -19.49
N VAL A 219 4.92 12.39 -19.38
CA VAL A 219 4.22 11.81 -20.55
C VAL A 219 3.24 12.81 -21.13
N ALA A 220 2.76 13.73 -20.33
CA ALA A 220 2.10 14.94 -20.80
C ALA A 220 3.00 15.87 -21.63
N ALA A 221 4.31 15.72 -21.63
CA ALA A 221 5.15 16.46 -22.60
C ALA A 221 4.84 16.08 -24.07
N ARG A 222 4.20 14.95 -24.31
CA ARG A 222 3.58 14.62 -25.62
C ARG A 222 2.14 15.15 -25.76
N LYS A 223 1.49 15.52 -24.65
CA LYS A 223 0.24 16.30 -24.63
C LYS A 223 0.64 17.73 -24.26
N MET A 224 0.06 18.71 -24.89
CA MET A 224 0.42 20.13 -24.78
C MET A 224 0.26 20.74 -23.38
N GLU A 225 -0.16 19.96 -22.36
CA GLU A 225 -0.34 20.42 -20.98
C GLU A 225 0.32 19.44 -19.98
N PRO A 226 1.08 19.96 -19.00
CA PRO A 226 1.68 19.13 -17.96
C PRO A 226 0.60 18.53 -17.06
N ILE A 227 0.69 17.21 -16.77
CA ILE A 227 -0.18 16.56 -15.79
C ILE A 227 0.28 16.99 -14.38
N PRO A 228 -0.62 17.53 -13.55
CA PRO A 228 -0.27 17.98 -12.22
C PRO A 228 0.13 16.79 -11.33
N ALA A 229 1.03 17.05 -10.37
CA ALA A 229 1.39 16.08 -9.34
C ALA A 229 0.19 15.69 -8.47
N PHE A 230 0.27 14.53 -7.83
CA PHE A 230 -0.76 14.07 -6.90
C PHE A 230 -0.99 15.06 -5.76
N GLU A 231 0.08 15.69 -5.26
CA GLU A 231 0.04 16.72 -4.21
C GLU A 231 -0.83 17.93 -4.60
N GLN A 232 -0.86 18.26 -5.89
CA GLN A 232 -1.58 19.43 -6.42
C GLN A 232 -3.02 19.09 -6.82
N ALA A 233 -3.28 17.91 -7.35
CA ALA A 233 -4.57 17.55 -7.93
C ALA A 233 -5.40 16.61 -7.08
N ALA A 234 -4.85 15.46 -6.67
CA ALA A 234 -5.60 14.37 -6.02
C ALA A 234 -5.62 14.50 -4.50
N LEU A 235 -4.52 14.93 -3.89
CA LEU A 235 -4.42 15.07 -2.45
C LEU A 235 -5.48 16.03 -1.85
N PRO A 236 -5.75 17.22 -2.42
CA PRO A 236 -6.83 18.09 -1.93
C PRO A 236 -8.21 17.42 -1.97
N VAL A 237 -8.54 16.69 -3.04
CA VAL A 237 -9.81 15.96 -3.17
C VAL A 237 -9.93 14.85 -2.14
N ALA A 238 -8.84 14.11 -1.91
CA ALA A 238 -8.80 13.05 -0.90
C ALA A 238 -9.03 13.60 0.53
N LEU A 239 -8.46 14.76 0.82
CA LEU A 239 -8.64 15.46 2.11
C LEU A 239 -10.08 15.94 2.30
N GLU A 240 -10.66 16.59 1.29
CA GLU A 240 -12.05 17.05 1.30
C GLU A 240 -13.03 15.91 1.59
N LYS A 241 -12.78 14.73 1.00
CA LYS A 241 -13.60 13.52 1.20
C LYS A 241 -13.24 12.72 2.45
N ASN A 242 -12.31 13.21 3.28
CA ASN A 242 -11.81 12.52 4.47
C ASN A 242 -11.41 11.06 4.20
N MET A 243 -10.75 10.82 3.07
CA MET A 243 -10.30 9.48 2.67
C MET A 243 -9.09 9.03 3.49
N GLY A 244 -8.89 7.72 3.59
CA GLY A 244 -7.64 7.14 4.07
C GLY A 244 -6.53 7.37 3.04
N ILE A 245 -5.61 8.29 3.32
CA ILE A 245 -4.53 8.65 2.41
C ILE A 245 -3.28 7.86 2.77
N LEU A 246 -2.74 7.15 1.80
CA LEU A 246 -1.53 6.34 1.90
C LEU A 246 -0.49 6.86 0.90
N SER A 247 0.77 6.91 1.29
CA SER A 247 1.85 7.26 0.37
C SER A 247 2.75 6.06 0.08
N MET A 248 3.23 5.98 -1.16
CA MET A 248 4.21 4.98 -1.60
C MET A 248 5.35 5.65 -2.37
N LYS A 249 6.39 4.86 -2.70
CA LYS A 249 7.58 5.31 -3.47
C LYS A 249 8.30 6.51 -2.86
N VAL A 250 8.23 6.63 -1.55
CA VAL A 250 8.75 7.77 -0.77
C VAL A 250 10.26 7.95 -0.91
N MET A 251 10.99 6.87 -1.19
CA MET A 251 12.44 6.87 -1.45
C MET A 251 12.78 6.97 -2.95
N GLY A 252 11.78 7.23 -3.83
CA GLY A 252 11.96 7.23 -5.28
C GLY A 252 12.60 5.95 -5.81
N GLN A 253 12.22 4.77 -5.31
CA GLN A 253 12.86 3.47 -5.64
C GLN A 253 14.38 3.46 -5.39
N GLY A 254 14.87 4.27 -4.46
CA GLY A 254 16.29 4.44 -4.16
C GLY A 254 16.99 5.56 -4.94
N MET A 255 16.38 6.12 -5.99
CA MET A 255 16.96 7.21 -6.77
C MET A 255 17.16 8.51 -5.98
N LEU A 256 16.32 8.74 -4.97
CA LEU A 256 16.39 9.91 -4.09
C LEU A 256 17.31 9.68 -2.88
N VAL A 257 17.80 8.46 -2.67
CA VAL A 257 18.57 8.09 -1.47
C VAL A 257 20.07 8.25 -1.72
N GLY A 258 20.79 8.88 -0.78
CA GLY A 258 22.24 9.02 -0.76
C GLY A 258 22.71 10.40 -0.35
N ASN A 259 24.04 10.64 -0.51
CA ASN A 259 24.73 11.86 -0.09
C ASN A 259 25.12 12.79 -1.26
N GLY A 260 24.77 12.44 -2.51
CA GLY A 260 25.13 13.24 -3.68
C GLY A 260 24.10 14.29 -4.06
N THR A 261 24.37 15.02 -5.12
CA THR A 261 23.44 16.00 -5.71
C THR A 261 22.11 15.31 -6.07
N GLY A 262 21.01 15.94 -5.72
CA GLY A 262 19.65 15.40 -5.98
C GLY A 262 19.24 14.27 -5.03
N ARG A 263 19.97 14.04 -3.96
CA ARG A 263 19.73 12.93 -3.01
C ARG A 263 19.59 13.42 -1.57
N ALA A 264 18.93 12.62 -0.75
CA ALA A 264 18.74 12.86 0.66
C ALA A 264 18.85 11.55 1.44
N SER A 265 18.98 11.62 2.76
CA SER A 265 18.97 10.43 3.61
C SER A 265 17.56 9.80 3.64
N PRO A 266 17.45 8.48 3.89
CA PRO A 266 16.15 7.83 4.09
C PRO A 266 15.32 8.51 5.19
N ALA A 267 15.95 8.97 6.27
CA ALA A 267 15.27 9.65 7.36
C ALA A 267 14.65 10.99 6.92
N GLU A 268 15.37 11.84 6.16
CA GLU A 268 14.83 13.09 5.63
C GLU A 268 13.61 12.83 4.71
N LEU A 269 13.72 11.86 3.80
CA LEU A 269 12.64 11.50 2.87
C LEU A 269 11.43 10.94 3.60
N LEU A 270 11.65 10.14 4.63
CA LEU A 270 10.57 9.60 5.44
C LEU A 270 9.90 10.68 6.29
N GLN A 271 10.65 11.57 6.93
CA GLN A 271 10.11 12.69 7.69
C GLN A 271 9.29 13.63 6.82
N PHE A 272 9.73 13.89 5.57
CA PHE A 272 8.95 14.66 4.60
C PHE A 272 7.58 14.01 4.37
N ASN A 273 7.55 12.70 4.10
CA ASN A 273 6.30 11.98 3.85
C ASN A 273 5.41 11.88 5.09
N LEU A 274 5.97 11.65 6.26
CA LEU A 274 5.23 11.65 7.52
C LEU A 274 4.68 13.03 7.88
N SER A 275 5.26 14.11 7.34
CA SER A 275 4.78 15.49 7.48
C SER A 275 3.67 15.85 6.49
N GLN A 276 3.34 14.96 5.55
CA GLN A 276 2.15 15.09 4.71
C GLN A 276 0.91 14.56 5.47
N PRO A 277 -0.30 14.95 5.06
CA PRO A 277 -1.54 14.48 5.67
C PRO A 277 -1.87 13.03 5.26
N VAL A 278 -0.95 12.09 5.53
CA VAL A 278 -1.08 10.68 5.21
C VAL A 278 -1.27 9.83 6.47
N ALA A 279 -2.08 8.80 6.38
CA ALA A 279 -2.29 7.85 7.47
C ALA A 279 -1.12 6.89 7.63
N SER A 280 -0.56 6.42 6.52
CA SER A 280 0.58 5.51 6.54
C SER A 280 1.48 5.73 5.33
N VAL A 281 2.77 5.54 5.55
CA VAL A 281 3.82 5.59 4.53
C VAL A 281 4.24 4.17 4.21
N VAL A 282 3.86 3.66 3.03
CA VAL A 282 4.11 2.27 2.61
C VAL A 282 5.52 2.14 2.05
N ILE A 283 6.37 1.39 2.73
CA ILE A 283 7.79 1.23 2.40
C ILE A 283 8.12 -0.24 2.20
N GLY A 284 8.74 -0.57 1.06
CA GLY A 284 9.32 -1.89 0.80
C GLY A 284 10.73 -2.01 1.33
N CYS A 285 11.00 -3.10 2.04
CA CYS A 285 12.34 -3.47 2.52
C CYS A 285 12.66 -4.89 2.09
N GLU A 286 13.96 -5.18 1.93
CA GLU A 286 14.49 -6.51 1.60
C GLU A 286 15.34 -7.10 2.73
N GLN A 287 15.60 -6.32 3.80
CA GLN A 287 16.40 -6.70 4.94
C GLN A 287 15.85 -6.05 6.23
N ILE A 288 16.18 -6.66 7.38
CA ILE A 288 15.73 -6.19 8.70
C ILE A 288 16.36 -4.83 9.04
N ALA A 289 17.66 -4.62 8.78
CA ALA A 289 18.34 -3.39 9.18
C ALA A 289 17.75 -2.12 8.54
N PRO A 290 17.45 -2.03 7.22
CA PRO A 290 16.72 -0.90 6.65
C PRO A 290 15.31 -0.74 7.22
N LEU A 291 14.61 -1.82 7.54
CA LEU A 291 13.29 -1.76 8.18
C LEU A 291 13.39 -1.10 9.56
N GLU A 292 14.33 -1.53 10.39
CA GLU A 292 14.56 -0.96 11.72
C GLU A 292 14.97 0.51 11.64
N GLN A 293 15.83 0.88 10.69
CA GLN A 293 16.20 2.29 10.45
C GLN A 293 14.98 3.16 10.11
N ASN A 294 14.08 2.67 9.26
CA ASN A 294 12.84 3.39 8.92
C ASN A 294 11.94 3.53 10.16
N VAL A 295 11.82 2.49 10.97
CA VAL A 295 11.05 2.56 12.23
C VAL A 295 11.66 3.55 13.21
N GLN A 296 12.99 3.54 13.38
CA GLN A 296 13.67 4.51 14.24
C GLN A 296 13.46 5.96 13.77
N ALA A 297 13.52 6.20 12.45
CA ALA A 297 13.22 7.51 11.88
C ALA A 297 11.77 7.95 12.14
N ALA A 298 10.82 7.01 12.16
CA ALA A 298 9.43 7.31 12.49
C ALA A 298 9.19 7.51 14.00
N LEU A 299 9.91 6.80 14.86
CA LEU A 299 9.86 6.99 16.32
C LEU A 299 10.41 8.36 16.73
N SER A 300 11.39 8.86 16.00
CA SER A 300 11.98 10.20 16.20
C SER A 300 11.30 11.29 15.34
N PHE A 301 10.13 10.99 14.74
CA PHE A 301 9.46 11.91 13.86
C PHE A 301 9.07 13.22 14.56
N ALA A 302 9.46 14.33 13.95
CA ALA A 302 8.93 15.67 14.21
C ALA A 302 8.43 16.27 12.89
N PRO A 303 7.26 16.93 12.88
CA PRO A 303 6.73 17.53 11.67
C PRO A 303 7.71 18.56 11.08
N MET A 304 8.00 18.45 9.79
CA MET A 304 8.82 19.44 9.08
C MET A 304 8.04 20.72 8.89
N SER A 305 8.70 21.85 9.08
CA SER A 305 8.16 23.15 8.69
C SER A 305 8.04 23.27 7.16
N GLU A 306 7.18 24.16 6.66
CA GLU A 306 7.09 24.39 5.21
C GLU A 306 8.42 24.83 4.57
N PRO A 307 9.23 25.73 5.20
CA PRO A 307 10.58 26.02 4.70
C PRO A 307 11.49 24.80 4.62
N ASP A 308 11.44 23.87 5.61
CA ASP A 308 12.26 22.65 5.61
C ASP A 308 11.82 21.67 4.52
N LYS A 309 10.51 21.55 4.29
CA LYS A 309 9.97 20.76 3.17
C LYS A 309 10.44 21.32 1.84
N GLN A 310 10.35 22.64 1.64
CA GLN A 310 10.80 23.30 0.42
C GLN A 310 12.31 23.11 0.22
N LYS A 311 13.12 23.28 1.25
CA LYS A 311 14.57 23.03 1.19
C LYS A 311 14.90 21.61 0.77
N LEU A 312 14.15 20.60 1.28
CA LEU A 312 14.35 19.22 0.87
C LEU A 312 13.92 18.99 -0.58
N GLN A 313 12.82 19.58 -1.03
CA GLN A 313 12.38 19.53 -2.42
C GLN A 313 13.41 20.15 -3.39
N GLU A 314 14.03 21.28 -3.01
CA GLU A 314 15.12 21.89 -3.75
C GLU A 314 16.36 20.98 -3.78
N LYS A 315 16.71 20.35 -2.65
CA LYS A 315 17.83 19.42 -2.53
C LYS A 315 17.69 18.23 -3.49
N VAL A 316 16.48 17.65 -3.64
CA VAL A 316 16.23 16.50 -4.51
C VAL A 316 15.80 16.88 -5.93
N ALA A 317 15.57 18.15 -6.22
CA ALA A 317 15.12 18.63 -7.54
C ALA A 317 15.98 18.15 -8.72
N PRO A 318 17.32 18.04 -8.63
CA PRO A 318 18.15 17.49 -9.71
C PRO A 318 17.78 16.05 -10.12
N SER A 319 17.23 15.25 -9.21
CA SER A 319 16.79 13.88 -9.50
C SER A 319 15.36 13.78 -10.06
N ARG A 320 14.61 14.88 -10.11
CA ARG A 320 13.20 14.91 -10.54
C ARG A 320 13.01 14.35 -11.96
N SER A 321 13.82 14.78 -12.92
CA SER A 321 13.67 14.29 -14.31
C SER A 321 13.97 12.79 -14.45
N ALA A 322 14.92 12.25 -13.68
CA ALA A 322 15.18 10.82 -13.67
C ALA A 322 14.02 10.04 -13.02
N TRP A 323 13.49 10.56 -11.92
CA TRP A 323 12.31 10.01 -11.24
C TRP A 323 11.09 10.01 -12.17
N GLN A 324 10.84 11.09 -12.88
CA GLN A 324 9.75 11.21 -13.82
C GLN A 324 9.85 10.18 -14.96
N ARG A 325 11.03 10.04 -15.60
CA ARG A 325 11.25 9.01 -16.64
C ARG A 325 11.05 7.59 -16.10
N PHE A 326 11.44 7.33 -14.85
CA PHE A 326 11.17 6.06 -14.22
C PHE A 326 9.67 5.78 -14.12
N LEU A 327 8.86 6.75 -13.71
CA LEU A 327 7.40 6.59 -13.61
C LEU A 327 6.73 6.31 -14.97
N GLU A 328 7.28 6.86 -16.08
CA GLU A 328 6.78 6.62 -17.43
C GLU A 328 6.91 5.16 -17.88
N SER A 329 8.00 4.52 -17.48
CA SER A 329 8.33 3.14 -17.85
C SER A 329 8.08 2.15 -16.71
N HIS A 330 7.50 2.62 -15.60
CA HIS A 330 7.37 1.80 -14.41
C HIS A 330 6.34 0.70 -14.61
N ASP A 331 6.81 -0.53 -14.47
CA ASP A 331 6.00 -1.73 -14.31
C ASP A 331 6.21 -2.28 -12.90
N ASP A 332 5.15 -2.70 -12.23
CA ASP A 332 5.21 -3.28 -10.89
C ASP A 332 5.74 -4.73 -10.88
N PHE A 333 6.32 -5.18 -11.98
CA PHE A 333 6.94 -6.50 -12.10
C PHE A 333 8.44 -6.45 -11.81
N VAL A 334 8.94 -7.45 -11.09
CA VAL A 334 10.38 -7.70 -11.00
C VAL A 334 10.81 -8.33 -12.32
N ALA A 335 11.51 -7.55 -13.15
CA ALA A 335 12.28 -8.14 -14.25
C ALA A 335 13.41 -8.99 -13.63
N VAL A 336 13.49 -10.26 -14.00
CA VAL A 336 14.60 -11.16 -13.65
C VAL A 336 15.74 -10.92 -14.62
#